data_320873a39beda973a02544e277c4b10f
#
_entry.id   320873a39beda973a02544e277c4b10f
#
_cell.length_a   1.000
_cell.length_b   1.000
_cell.length_c   1.000
_cell.angle_alpha   90.00
_cell.angle_beta   90.00
_cell.angle_gamma   90.00
#
_symmetry.space_group_name_H-M   'P 1'
#
loop_
_entity.id
_entity.type
_entity.pdbx_description
1 polymer ?
#
loop_
_entity_poly.entity_id
_entity_poly.type
_entity_poly.pdbx_seq_one_letter_code
_entity_poly.pdbx_strand_id
1 'polypeptide(L)'
;MTKRRAILVLGVALALVTPFTAAHPVPEATPIPRGSSLAGQLLVAEPDMGDPRFQHAVILMVQHSQTGALGIIINRPIEERTLASLLQAIGQSTAGIEGNVRIFAGGPVEPQIGFIVHSSDYHLTQTVDIDGRVAMTSSPEILQDIGHGKGPRQSLVAFGYAGWGPGQLEGELARHGWFTIPEDPKLVFDLDRGKVWEAAVARRTVPL
;
A
#
# COMPACT_ATOMS: atom_id res chain seq x y z
N MET A 1 20.76 -69.39 -20.18
CA MET A 1 19.59 -68.64 -19.65
C MET A 1 20.12 -67.50 -18.77
N THR A 2 20.22 -66.30 -19.36
CA THR A 2 20.91 -65.16 -18.71
C THR A 2 19.82 -64.14 -18.31
N LYS A 3 19.60 -64.01 -17.00
CA LYS A 3 18.60 -63.07 -16.45
C LYS A 3 19.20 -61.66 -16.47
N ARG A 4 18.65 -60.79 -17.32
CA ARG A 4 18.92 -59.33 -17.32
C ARG A 4 18.16 -58.67 -16.14
N ARG A 5 18.92 -58.08 -15.21
CA ARG A 5 18.37 -57.25 -14.13
C ARG A 5 18.17 -55.83 -14.70
N ALA A 6 16.92 -55.35 -14.70
CA ALA A 6 16.57 -53.96 -15.01
C ALA A 6 16.93 -53.08 -13.79
N ILE A 7 17.78 -52.08 -13.99
CA ILE A 7 18.09 -51.07 -13.00
C ILE A 7 17.07 -49.95 -13.22
N LEU A 8 16.18 -49.75 -12.21
CA LEU A 8 15.23 -48.65 -12.13
C LEU A 8 16.00 -47.43 -11.64
N VAL A 9 16.22 -46.46 -12.56
CA VAL A 9 16.79 -45.14 -12.19
C VAL A 9 15.66 -44.28 -11.70
N LEU A 10 15.64 -44.04 -10.38
CA LEU A 10 14.69 -43.13 -9.73
C LEU A 10 15.21 -41.70 -9.99
N GLY A 11 14.57 -41.00 -10.94
CA GLY A 11 14.87 -39.60 -11.21
C GLY A 11 14.33 -38.70 -10.07
N VAL A 12 15.25 -38.17 -9.28
CA VAL A 12 14.93 -37.12 -8.32
C VAL A 12 14.65 -35.83 -9.11
N ALA A 13 13.39 -35.42 -9.19
CA ALA A 13 13.01 -34.11 -9.73
C ALA A 13 13.48 -33.03 -8.74
N LEU A 14 14.57 -32.36 -9.07
CA LEU A 14 15.05 -31.18 -8.38
C LEU A 14 14.10 -30.04 -8.70
N ALA A 15 13.18 -29.70 -7.80
CA ALA A 15 12.36 -28.52 -7.90
C ALA A 15 13.28 -27.29 -7.86
N LEU A 16 13.44 -26.63 -9.00
CA LEU A 16 14.08 -25.33 -9.09
C LEU A 16 13.23 -24.32 -8.31
N VAL A 17 13.68 -24.00 -7.10
CA VAL A 17 13.23 -22.84 -6.35
C VAL A 17 13.72 -21.63 -7.13
N THR A 18 12.84 -20.98 -7.86
CA THR A 18 13.14 -19.70 -8.51
C THR A 18 13.41 -18.68 -7.42
N PRO A 19 14.57 -17.98 -7.44
CA PRO A 19 14.83 -16.93 -6.49
C PRO A 19 13.78 -15.83 -6.66
N PHE A 20 13.25 -15.37 -5.53
CA PHE A 20 12.40 -14.18 -5.41
C PHE A 20 13.05 -13.03 -6.20
N THR A 21 12.44 -12.68 -7.32
CA THR A 21 12.95 -11.63 -8.21
C THR A 21 12.82 -10.31 -7.47
N ALA A 22 13.96 -9.65 -7.27
CA ALA A 22 14.07 -8.32 -6.69
C ALA A 22 13.04 -7.37 -7.29
N ALA A 23 12.45 -6.54 -6.44
CA ALA A 23 11.52 -5.49 -6.80
C ALA A 23 11.99 -4.75 -8.07
N HIS A 24 11.10 -4.66 -9.05
CA HIS A 24 11.36 -3.83 -10.23
C HIS A 24 11.61 -2.39 -9.74
N PRO A 25 12.65 -1.71 -10.23
CA PRO A 25 12.84 -0.31 -9.90
C PRO A 25 11.59 0.44 -10.37
N VAL A 26 10.95 1.15 -9.44
CA VAL A 26 9.89 2.11 -9.77
C VAL A 26 10.49 3.07 -10.79
N PRO A 27 9.88 3.26 -11.98
CA PRO A 27 10.39 4.18 -12.97
C PRO A 27 10.59 5.57 -12.33
N GLU A 28 11.78 6.13 -12.48
CA GLU A 28 12.10 7.47 -12.00
C GLU A 28 11.19 8.48 -12.72
N ALA A 29 10.18 8.96 -11.99
CA ALA A 29 9.14 9.81 -12.56
C ALA A 29 9.72 11.20 -12.87
N THR A 30 9.51 11.68 -14.08
CA THR A 30 9.85 13.07 -14.46
C THR A 30 9.07 14.02 -13.54
N PRO A 31 9.74 14.97 -12.83
CA PRO A 31 9.05 15.84 -11.89
C PRO A 31 7.99 16.70 -12.58
N ILE A 32 6.74 16.61 -12.13
CA ILE A 32 5.71 17.60 -12.47
C ILE A 32 6.05 18.91 -11.73
N PRO A 33 5.78 20.10 -12.29
CA PRO A 33 5.94 21.36 -11.57
C PRO A 33 5.24 21.32 -10.20
N ARG A 34 5.91 21.83 -9.15
CA ARG A 34 5.37 21.88 -7.78
C ARG A 34 4.06 22.69 -7.75
N GLY A 35 2.93 22.09 -7.87
CA GLY A 35 1.60 22.73 -7.92
C GLY A 35 0.59 21.92 -8.71
N SER A 36 1.08 20.95 -9.50
CA SER A 36 0.22 20.05 -10.27
C SER A 36 0.24 18.61 -9.74
N SER A 37 1.19 18.22 -8.89
CA SER A 37 1.22 16.88 -8.30
C SER A 37 0.19 16.74 -7.18
N LEU A 38 -0.53 15.62 -7.18
CA LEU A 38 -1.48 15.23 -6.13
C LEU A 38 -0.83 14.40 -5.02
N ALA A 39 0.48 14.11 -5.10
CA ALA A 39 1.18 13.43 -4.01
C ALA A 39 1.00 14.21 -2.70
N GLY A 40 0.70 13.52 -1.60
CA GLY A 40 0.37 14.14 -0.32
C GLY A 40 -1.06 14.68 -0.21
N GLN A 41 -1.94 14.37 -1.17
CA GLN A 41 -3.37 14.66 -1.06
C GLN A 41 -4.18 13.38 -0.84
N LEU A 42 -5.39 13.52 -0.32
CA LEU A 42 -6.38 12.47 -0.31
C LEU A 42 -7.28 12.60 -1.55
N LEU A 43 -7.33 11.53 -2.33
CA LEU A 43 -8.28 11.37 -3.43
C LEU A 43 -9.53 10.68 -2.87
N VAL A 44 -10.67 11.32 -2.99
CA VAL A 44 -11.94 10.89 -2.38
C VAL A 44 -12.93 10.55 -3.47
N ALA A 45 -13.51 9.34 -3.39
CA ALA A 45 -14.53 8.92 -4.35
C ALA A 45 -15.80 9.77 -4.22
N GLU A 46 -16.32 10.21 -5.36
CA GLU A 46 -17.64 10.88 -5.40
C GLU A 46 -18.75 9.93 -4.94
N PRO A 47 -19.87 10.44 -4.40
CA PRO A 47 -20.97 9.60 -3.91
C PRO A 47 -21.55 8.64 -4.95
N ASP A 48 -21.52 9.04 -6.22
CA ASP A 48 -22.01 8.29 -7.38
C ASP A 48 -20.91 7.52 -8.12
N MET A 49 -19.76 7.24 -7.45
CA MET A 49 -18.66 6.45 -7.99
C MET A 49 -19.17 5.14 -8.61
N GLY A 50 -19.07 5.05 -9.94
CA GLY A 50 -19.58 3.91 -10.71
C GLY A 50 -18.79 2.61 -10.57
N ASP A 51 -17.51 2.67 -10.20
CA ASP A 51 -16.68 1.49 -9.98
C ASP A 51 -16.85 0.97 -8.55
N PRO A 52 -17.46 -0.24 -8.36
CA PRO A 52 -17.70 -0.78 -7.03
C PRO A 52 -16.42 -1.03 -6.21
N ARG A 53 -15.27 -1.15 -6.89
CA ARG A 53 -13.96 -1.29 -6.22
C ARG A 53 -13.56 -0.02 -5.49
N PHE A 54 -14.11 1.13 -5.86
CA PHE A 54 -13.73 2.43 -5.31
C PHE A 54 -14.89 3.20 -4.66
N GLN A 55 -16.09 2.63 -4.59
CA GLN A 55 -17.20 3.25 -3.86
C GLN A 55 -16.80 3.59 -2.42
N HIS A 56 -17.00 4.84 -1.99
CA HIS A 56 -16.62 5.37 -0.68
C HIS A 56 -15.11 5.22 -0.35
N ALA A 57 -14.24 5.07 -1.36
CA ALA A 57 -12.82 4.99 -1.12
C ALA A 57 -12.23 6.37 -0.78
N VAL A 58 -11.28 6.37 0.15
CA VAL A 58 -10.35 7.46 0.40
C VAL A 58 -8.94 6.93 0.18
N ILE A 59 -8.19 7.56 -0.72
CA ILE A 59 -6.90 7.11 -1.20
C ILE A 59 -5.84 8.16 -0.87
N LEU A 60 -4.81 7.78 -0.13
CA LEU A 60 -3.63 8.61 0.04
C LEU A 60 -2.79 8.54 -1.23
N MET A 61 -2.59 9.66 -1.89
CA MET A 61 -1.78 9.76 -3.09
C MET A 61 -0.29 9.76 -2.70
N VAL A 62 0.40 8.67 -3.04
CA VAL A 62 1.82 8.49 -2.75
C VAL A 62 2.68 9.10 -3.84
N GLN A 63 2.26 8.93 -5.10
CA GLN A 63 2.99 9.39 -6.27
C GLN A 63 2.03 9.87 -7.33
N HIS A 64 2.38 10.99 -7.98
CA HIS A 64 1.67 11.50 -9.14
C HIS A 64 2.64 12.21 -10.09
N SER A 65 2.64 11.79 -11.34
CA SER A 65 3.53 12.29 -12.39
C SER A 65 2.88 12.20 -13.77
N GLN A 66 3.54 12.71 -14.80
CA GLN A 66 3.10 12.54 -16.19
C GLN A 66 3.10 11.08 -16.65
N THR A 67 3.82 10.19 -15.97
CA THR A 67 3.87 8.76 -16.27
C THR A 67 2.79 7.95 -15.54
N GLY A 68 2.01 8.58 -14.66
CA GLY A 68 0.90 7.96 -13.94
C GLY A 68 0.86 8.32 -12.45
N ALA A 69 0.03 7.61 -11.71
CA ALA A 69 -0.17 7.83 -10.29
C ALA A 69 -0.28 6.53 -9.51
N LEU A 70 0.08 6.59 -8.23
CA LEU A 70 -0.06 5.52 -7.25
C LEU A 70 -0.64 6.07 -5.96
N GLY A 71 -1.60 5.36 -5.38
CA GLY A 71 -2.17 5.69 -4.09
C GLY A 71 -2.58 4.45 -3.29
N ILE A 72 -2.75 4.63 -1.99
CA ILE A 72 -3.13 3.57 -1.05
C ILE A 72 -4.52 3.88 -0.48
N ILE A 73 -5.48 2.97 -0.64
CA ILE A 73 -6.78 3.08 0.02
C ILE A 73 -6.57 2.92 1.53
N ILE A 74 -7.01 3.90 2.31
CA ILE A 74 -6.75 3.96 3.77
C ILE A 74 -7.96 3.58 4.63
N ASN A 75 -9.12 3.39 4.04
CA ASN A 75 -10.37 3.19 4.79
C ASN A 75 -11.07 1.85 4.53
N ARG A 76 -10.33 0.82 4.06
CA ARG A 76 -10.86 -0.53 3.82
C ARG A 76 -10.18 -1.58 4.70
N PRO A 77 -10.54 -1.70 5.98
CA PRO A 77 -10.03 -2.76 6.82
C PRO A 77 -10.53 -4.13 6.33
N ILE A 78 -9.65 -5.14 6.32
CA ILE A 78 -9.96 -6.53 5.96
C ILE A 78 -10.04 -7.38 7.22
N GLU A 79 -8.97 -7.39 8.01
CA GLU A 79 -8.81 -8.27 9.17
C GLU A 79 -7.80 -7.66 10.16
N GLU A 80 -7.74 -8.27 11.35
CA GLU A 80 -6.70 -8.02 12.33
C GLU A 80 -5.83 -9.27 12.48
N ARG A 81 -4.51 -9.10 12.50
CA ARG A 81 -3.53 -10.18 12.67
C ARG A 81 -2.51 -9.82 13.74
N THR A 82 -1.89 -10.84 14.34
CA THR A 82 -0.69 -10.63 15.15
C THR A 82 0.48 -10.24 14.23
N LEU A 83 1.32 -9.31 14.66
CA LEU A 83 2.56 -8.97 13.95
C LEU A 83 3.43 -10.20 13.72
N ALA A 84 3.51 -11.10 14.71
CA ALA A 84 4.24 -12.35 14.60
C ALA A 84 3.73 -13.22 13.44
N SER A 85 2.40 -13.36 13.25
CA SER A 85 1.85 -14.15 12.14
C SER A 85 2.16 -13.53 10.77
N LEU A 86 2.15 -12.22 10.69
CA LEU A 86 2.48 -11.50 9.46
C LEU A 86 3.97 -11.66 9.09
N LEU A 87 4.87 -11.51 10.06
CA LEU A 87 6.31 -11.71 9.87
C LEU A 87 6.63 -13.16 9.50
N GLN A 88 5.98 -14.13 10.15
CA GLN A 88 6.13 -15.56 9.82
C GLN A 88 5.72 -15.86 8.38
N ALA A 89 4.63 -15.26 7.89
CA ALA A 89 4.15 -15.47 6.52
C ALA A 89 5.14 -15.01 5.46
N ILE A 90 6.02 -14.05 5.78
CA ILE A 90 7.07 -13.54 4.89
C ILE A 90 8.47 -14.08 5.24
N GLY A 91 8.55 -15.13 6.08
CA GLY A 91 9.81 -15.80 6.44
C GLY A 91 10.74 -15.01 7.36
N GLN A 92 10.22 -14.01 8.08
CA GLN A 92 10.98 -13.19 9.02
C GLN A 92 10.94 -13.76 10.45
N SER A 93 11.94 -13.38 11.27
CA SER A 93 11.99 -13.75 12.67
C SER A 93 10.83 -13.13 13.46
N THR A 94 10.27 -13.91 14.37
CA THR A 94 9.19 -13.51 15.27
C THR A 94 9.61 -13.41 16.73
N ALA A 95 10.92 -13.54 17.00
CA ALA A 95 11.44 -13.54 18.36
C ALA A 95 11.22 -12.18 19.04
N GLY A 96 10.52 -12.18 20.18
CA GLY A 96 10.22 -10.97 20.94
C GLY A 96 9.20 -10.03 20.28
N ILE A 97 8.48 -10.50 19.26
CA ILE A 97 7.47 -9.70 18.56
C ILE A 97 6.12 -9.89 19.24
N GLU A 98 5.54 -8.79 19.67
CA GLU A 98 4.20 -8.73 20.26
C GLU A 98 3.29 -7.74 19.50
N GLY A 99 2.00 -7.79 19.79
CA GLY A 99 1.00 -6.87 19.27
C GLY A 99 0.27 -7.34 18.04
N ASN A 100 -0.80 -6.63 17.74
CA ASN A 100 -1.67 -6.85 16.60
C ASN A 100 -1.58 -5.69 15.62
N VAL A 101 -1.90 -5.98 14.38
CA VAL A 101 -1.96 -5.01 13.29
C VAL A 101 -3.24 -5.22 12.50
N ARG A 102 -3.90 -4.12 12.16
CA ARG A 102 -5.04 -4.13 11.26
C ARG A 102 -4.55 -4.08 9.82
N ILE A 103 -5.06 -5.00 9.01
CA ILE A 103 -4.73 -5.13 7.59
C ILE A 103 -5.80 -4.43 6.76
N PHE A 104 -5.37 -3.69 5.74
CA PHE A 104 -6.22 -2.95 4.83
C PHE A 104 -6.06 -3.45 3.39
N ALA A 105 -7.15 -3.37 2.60
CA ALA A 105 -7.08 -3.47 1.14
C ALA A 105 -6.62 -2.12 0.59
N GLY A 106 -5.34 -2.01 0.23
CA GLY A 106 -4.74 -0.78 -0.28
C GLY A 106 -5.11 -0.46 -1.73
N GLY A 107 -5.62 -1.46 -2.47
CA GLY A 107 -6.08 -1.31 -3.85
C GLY A 107 -6.10 -2.61 -4.63
N PRO A 108 -6.62 -2.59 -5.87
CA PRO A 108 -6.79 -3.80 -6.68
C PRO A 108 -5.51 -4.29 -7.38
N VAL A 109 -4.46 -3.46 -7.42
CA VAL A 109 -3.21 -3.81 -8.12
C VAL A 109 -2.27 -4.48 -7.14
N GLU A 110 -1.68 -5.62 -7.54
CA GLU A 110 -0.69 -6.39 -6.76
C GLU A 110 -1.11 -6.66 -5.29
N PRO A 111 -2.26 -7.31 -5.06
CA PRO A 111 -2.83 -7.47 -3.72
C PRO A 111 -1.97 -8.31 -2.76
N GLN A 112 -0.89 -8.92 -3.25
CA GLN A 112 0.09 -9.66 -2.46
C GLN A 112 1.24 -8.79 -1.94
N ILE A 113 1.38 -7.53 -2.43
CA ILE A 113 2.45 -6.62 -2.00
C ILE A 113 1.96 -5.79 -0.82
N GLY A 114 2.72 -5.81 0.28
CA GLY A 114 2.45 -5.03 1.48
C GLY A 114 3.14 -3.67 1.46
N PHE A 115 2.39 -2.65 1.89
CA PHE A 115 2.86 -1.28 2.11
C PHE A 115 2.50 -0.85 3.52
N ILE A 116 3.40 -0.16 4.17
CA ILE A 116 3.15 0.43 5.47
C ILE A 116 3.16 1.95 5.30
N VAL A 117 1.97 2.56 5.42
CA VAL A 117 1.81 4.01 5.54
C VAL A 117 2.04 4.35 7.00
N HIS A 118 2.86 5.36 7.28
CA HIS A 118 3.24 5.69 8.66
C HIS A 118 3.56 7.17 8.86
N SER A 119 3.58 7.60 10.11
CA SER A 119 4.01 8.96 10.47
C SER A 119 5.50 9.16 10.15
N SER A 120 5.88 10.37 9.76
CA SER A 120 7.22 10.72 9.26
C SER A 120 8.32 10.75 10.34
N ASP A 121 8.01 10.38 11.59
CA ASP A 121 8.97 10.25 12.68
C ASP A 121 9.86 9.00 12.61
N TYR A 122 9.63 8.16 11.61
CA TYR A 122 10.40 6.94 11.35
C TYR A 122 10.86 6.91 9.87
N HIS A 123 12.08 6.41 9.63
CA HIS A 123 12.66 6.36 8.30
C HIS A 123 13.62 5.20 8.13
N LEU A 124 13.46 4.47 7.02
CA LEU A 124 14.42 3.49 6.50
C LEU A 124 14.94 3.96 5.13
N THR A 125 15.98 3.34 4.63
CA THR A 125 16.57 3.70 3.31
C THR A 125 15.56 3.69 2.16
N GLN A 126 14.54 2.81 2.24
CA GLN A 126 13.49 2.64 1.21
C GLN A 126 12.19 3.40 1.55
N THR A 127 12.21 4.25 2.56
CA THR A 127 11.05 5.06 2.91
C THR A 127 10.86 6.16 1.88
N VAL A 128 9.64 6.26 1.37
CA VAL A 128 9.18 7.36 0.52
C VAL A 128 8.49 8.38 1.42
N ASP A 129 9.09 9.56 1.57
CA ASP A 129 8.44 10.70 2.22
C ASP A 129 7.38 11.25 1.25
N ILE A 130 6.14 11.37 1.70
CA ILE A 130 5.03 11.80 0.86
C ILE A 130 4.85 13.32 0.93
N ASP A 131 4.82 13.88 2.16
CA ASP A 131 4.55 15.32 2.37
C ASP A 131 5.21 15.90 3.64
N GLY A 132 6.18 15.19 4.24
CA GLY A 132 6.84 15.56 5.49
C GLY A 132 6.05 15.21 6.76
N ARG A 133 4.81 14.72 6.64
CA ARG A 133 3.96 14.28 7.78
C ARG A 133 3.65 12.79 7.72
N VAL A 134 3.46 12.29 6.50
CA VAL A 134 3.17 10.90 6.20
C VAL A 134 4.22 10.36 5.26
N ALA A 135 4.62 9.13 5.48
CA ALA A 135 5.57 8.39 4.67
C ALA A 135 5.05 6.98 4.36
N MET A 136 5.67 6.31 3.42
CA MET A 136 5.36 4.92 3.08
C MET A 136 6.64 4.10 3.00
N THR A 137 6.60 2.90 3.55
CA THR A 137 7.70 1.93 3.50
C THR A 137 7.19 0.57 3.02
N SER A 138 7.92 -0.08 2.12
CA SER A 138 7.65 -1.46 1.68
C SER A 138 8.60 -2.49 2.30
N SER A 139 9.60 -2.07 3.09
CA SER A 139 10.52 -2.97 3.77
C SER A 139 9.87 -3.69 4.94
N PRO A 140 10.01 -5.03 5.07
CA PRO A 140 9.51 -5.78 6.22
C PRO A 140 10.15 -5.41 7.56
N GLU A 141 11.31 -4.77 7.56
CA GLU A 141 12.03 -4.34 8.77
C GLU A 141 11.17 -3.45 9.66
N ILE A 142 10.36 -2.57 9.07
CA ILE A 142 9.45 -1.71 9.83
C ILE A 142 8.48 -2.50 10.72
N LEU A 143 8.03 -3.69 10.27
CA LEU A 143 7.14 -4.55 11.07
C LEU A 143 7.87 -5.13 12.29
N GLN A 144 9.16 -5.44 12.17
CA GLN A 144 10.00 -5.87 13.29
C GLN A 144 10.19 -4.71 14.28
N ASP A 145 10.50 -3.52 13.77
CA ASP A 145 10.67 -2.34 14.61
C ASP A 145 9.38 -1.93 15.33
N ILE A 146 8.22 -2.04 14.67
CA ILE A 146 6.91 -1.86 15.33
C ILE A 146 6.73 -2.87 16.47
N GLY A 147 7.02 -4.15 16.22
CA GLY A 147 6.88 -5.21 17.23
C GLY A 147 7.85 -5.08 18.41
N HIS A 148 8.97 -4.41 18.22
CA HIS A 148 9.93 -4.09 19.28
C HIS A 148 9.71 -2.72 19.94
N GLY A 149 8.65 -1.99 19.56
CA GLY A 149 8.35 -0.65 20.07
C GLY A 149 9.32 0.44 19.59
N LYS A 150 10.02 0.20 18.47
CA LYS A 150 10.98 1.12 17.83
C LYS A 150 10.47 1.70 16.50
N GLY A 151 9.28 1.30 16.09
CA GLY A 151 8.65 1.76 14.86
C GLY A 151 8.07 3.17 14.96
N PRO A 152 7.36 3.62 13.89
CA PRO A 152 6.67 4.91 13.87
C PRO A 152 5.57 4.98 14.94
N ARG A 153 5.22 6.20 15.33
CA ARG A 153 4.12 6.43 16.29
C ARG A 153 2.76 5.98 15.77
N GLN A 154 2.54 6.11 14.47
CA GLN A 154 1.29 5.73 13.79
C GLN A 154 1.62 4.95 12.53
N SER A 155 0.87 3.89 12.27
CA SER A 155 1.05 3.08 11.06
C SER A 155 -0.24 2.40 10.62
N LEU A 156 -0.32 2.11 9.33
CA LEU A 156 -1.38 1.39 8.65
C LEU A 156 -0.75 0.40 7.68
N VAL A 157 -1.08 -0.88 7.82
CA VAL A 157 -0.57 -1.93 6.92
C VAL A 157 -1.60 -2.21 5.83
N ALA A 158 -1.24 -1.96 4.58
CA ALA A 158 -2.12 -2.14 3.43
C ALA A 158 -1.52 -3.14 2.44
N PHE A 159 -2.36 -3.94 1.80
CA PHE A 159 -1.97 -4.83 0.71
C PHE A 159 -2.58 -4.37 -0.60
N GLY A 160 -1.75 -4.35 -1.64
CA GLY A 160 -2.08 -3.79 -2.94
C GLY A 160 -2.12 -2.26 -2.96
N TYR A 161 -2.34 -1.72 -4.14
CA TYR A 161 -2.43 -0.28 -4.37
C TYR A 161 -3.44 0.06 -5.46
N ALA A 162 -3.84 1.32 -5.54
CA ALA A 162 -4.56 1.90 -6.66
C ALA A 162 -3.56 2.54 -7.62
N GLY A 163 -3.61 2.18 -8.89
CA GLY A 163 -2.68 2.66 -9.90
C GLY A 163 -3.41 3.25 -11.10
N TRP A 164 -2.88 4.33 -11.64
CA TRP A 164 -3.35 4.99 -12.85
C TRP A 164 -2.22 5.13 -13.87
N GLY A 165 -2.51 4.81 -15.12
CA GLY A 165 -1.63 5.10 -16.24
C GLY A 165 -1.57 6.58 -16.58
N PRO A 166 -0.68 6.99 -17.53
CA PRO A 166 -0.54 8.38 -17.94
C PRO A 166 -1.88 9.00 -18.37
N GLY A 167 -2.27 10.13 -17.75
CA GLY A 167 -3.49 10.87 -18.06
C GLY A 167 -4.81 10.22 -17.58
N GLN A 168 -4.75 9.02 -17.00
CA GLN A 168 -5.95 8.31 -16.58
C GLN A 168 -6.63 9.00 -15.38
N LEU A 169 -5.85 9.36 -14.36
CA LEU A 169 -6.37 10.03 -13.17
C LEU A 169 -6.97 11.40 -13.50
N GLU A 170 -6.30 12.17 -14.35
CA GLU A 170 -6.79 13.46 -14.83
C GLU A 170 -8.12 13.31 -15.57
N GLY A 171 -8.24 12.28 -16.41
CA GLY A 171 -9.50 11.96 -17.09
C GLY A 171 -10.63 11.56 -16.15
N GLU A 172 -10.34 10.85 -15.07
CA GLU A 172 -11.31 10.47 -14.04
C GLU A 172 -11.74 11.67 -13.19
N LEU A 173 -10.80 12.56 -12.83
CA LEU A 173 -11.07 13.83 -12.15
C LEU A 173 -11.96 14.74 -13.01
N ALA A 174 -11.66 14.88 -14.30
CA ALA A 174 -12.46 15.68 -15.24
C ALA A 174 -13.89 15.16 -15.42
N ARG A 175 -14.12 13.86 -15.21
CA ARG A 175 -15.45 13.24 -15.22
C ARG A 175 -16.14 13.21 -13.85
N HIS A 176 -15.59 13.92 -12.87
CA HIS A 176 -16.10 13.96 -11.50
C HIS A 176 -16.23 12.57 -10.83
N GLY A 177 -15.32 11.64 -11.12
CA GLY A 177 -15.25 10.36 -10.39
C GLY A 177 -14.60 10.54 -9.01
N TRP A 178 -13.77 11.56 -8.89
CA TRP A 178 -12.97 11.87 -7.71
C TRP A 178 -12.93 13.38 -7.43
N PHE A 179 -12.71 13.71 -6.18
CA PHE A 179 -12.23 15.03 -5.77
C PHE A 179 -11.04 14.89 -4.83
N THR A 180 -10.28 15.97 -4.62
CA THR A 180 -9.11 15.97 -3.74
C THR A 180 -9.33 16.89 -2.56
N ILE A 181 -8.75 16.50 -1.43
CA ILE A 181 -8.62 17.34 -0.23
C ILE A 181 -7.17 17.25 0.28
N PRO A 182 -6.68 18.25 1.01
CA PRO A 182 -5.39 18.14 1.69
C PRO A 182 -5.33 16.91 2.60
N GLU A 183 -4.18 16.23 2.66
CA GLU A 183 -3.95 15.17 3.61
C GLU A 183 -4.09 15.69 5.05
N ASP A 184 -4.63 14.85 5.93
CA ASP A 184 -4.70 15.09 7.37
C ASP A 184 -4.40 13.77 8.10
N PRO A 185 -3.34 13.71 8.94
CA PRO A 185 -2.97 12.51 9.70
C PRO A 185 -4.12 11.92 10.51
N LYS A 186 -5.06 12.74 10.97
CA LYS A 186 -6.26 12.26 11.69
C LYS A 186 -7.17 11.41 10.79
N LEU A 187 -7.33 11.77 9.52
CA LEU A 187 -8.08 10.95 8.57
C LEU A 187 -7.30 9.67 8.22
N VAL A 188 -5.97 9.76 8.13
CA VAL A 188 -5.13 8.63 7.75
C VAL A 188 -5.05 7.61 8.88
N PHE A 189 -4.89 8.03 10.15
CA PHE A 189 -4.56 7.11 11.24
C PHE A 189 -5.61 6.99 12.34
N ASP A 190 -6.26 8.09 12.74
CA ASP A 190 -6.98 8.16 14.03
C ASP A 190 -8.47 7.90 13.92
N LEU A 191 -9.11 8.28 12.81
CA LEU A 191 -10.55 8.19 12.67
C LEU A 191 -11.02 6.74 12.49
N ASP A 192 -12.22 6.43 13.00
CA ASP A 192 -12.92 5.19 12.67
C ASP A 192 -13.01 5.01 11.15
N ARG A 193 -12.53 3.89 10.66
CA ARG A 193 -12.41 3.62 9.22
C ARG A 193 -13.72 3.72 8.46
N GLY A 194 -14.83 3.36 9.09
CA GLY A 194 -16.17 3.51 8.53
C GLY A 194 -16.64 4.96 8.35
N LYS A 195 -16.00 5.92 9.03
CA LYS A 195 -16.36 7.35 9.01
C LYS A 195 -15.38 8.21 8.21
N VAL A 196 -14.30 7.62 7.69
CA VAL A 196 -13.26 8.39 6.98
C VAL A 196 -13.80 9.04 5.73
N TRP A 197 -14.62 8.33 4.96
CA TRP A 197 -15.16 8.85 3.72
C TRP A 197 -16.13 10.02 3.97
N GLU A 198 -17.09 9.87 4.89
CA GLU A 198 -18.03 10.95 5.25
C GLU A 198 -17.28 12.18 5.79
N ALA A 199 -16.25 11.95 6.63
CA ALA A 199 -15.43 13.03 7.16
C ALA A 199 -14.61 13.73 6.07
N ALA A 200 -14.15 13.00 5.05
CA ALA A 200 -13.46 13.55 3.90
C ALA A 200 -14.43 14.35 3.00
N VAL A 201 -15.63 13.84 2.75
CA VAL A 201 -16.68 14.54 2.00
C VAL A 201 -17.07 15.86 2.68
N ALA A 202 -17.20 15.86 4.01
CA ALA A 202 -17.50 17.06 4.78
C ALA A 202 -16.42 18.15 4.70
N ARG A 203 -15.19 17.78 4.28
CA ARG A 203 -14.07 18.72 4.08
C ARG A 203 -13.92 19.21 2.64
N ARG A 204 -14.82 18.79 1.76
CA ARG A 204 -14.83 19.28 0.38
C ARG A 204 -15.02 20.80 0.39
N THR A 205 -14.01 21.51 -0.07
CA THR A 205 -14.13 22.95 -0.33
C THR A 205 -14.90 23.10 -1.63
N VAL A 206 -16.16 23.54 -1.56
CA VAL A 206 -16.90 23.94 -2.76
C VAL A 206 -16.26 25.24 -3.24
N PRO A 207 -15.70 25.33 -4.46
CA PRO A 207 -15.31 26.62 -5.00
C PRO A 207 -16.54 27.54 -5.06
N LEU A 208 -16.43 28.71 -4.48
CA LEU A 208 -17.43 29.77 -4.59
C LEU A 208 -17.50 30.31 -6.02
#